data_b6d4cad15e7afe2d51b1d8b817d8c51a
#
_entry.id   b6d4cad15e7afe2d51b1d8b817d8c51a
#
_cell.length_a   1.000
_cell.length_b   1.000
_cell.length_c   1.000
_cell.angle_alpha   90.00
_cell.angle_beta   90.00
_cell.angle_gamma   90.00
#
_symmetry.space_group_name_H-M   'P 1'
#
loop_
_entity.id
_entity.type
_entity.pdbx_description
1 polymer ?
#
loop_
_entity_poly.entity_id
_entity_poly.type
_entity_poly.pdbx_seq_one_letter_code
_entity_poly.pdbx_strand_id
1 'polypeptide(L)'
;MKINNTDIQTLHAKLVEGSLASLLSYPALKSLNKNDWAEESGSEYDLSAPQLSAKEITIQLLLPESLYPNLVTLLSVRAYADYTFDFINLTCRLRLVGLSKAQVSGGYVTADIRISDDFPLQGYTYQAPNLGVYVRVIQNIYIDNVSLSNYGVAILEGTDQEIIAAGNAKVPYTAQNSTMQGLIADNGAVFFQEHTANLKCFMYLPIADFLKGYYALLHDLTQPNKRTLNYQGKSYKCIYKDGKITELYIDDPLIWVKFDLQLTII
;
A
#
# COMPACT_ATOMS: atom_id res chain seq x y z
N MET A 1 -22.85 0.14 2.90
CA MET A 1 -22.01 -1.08 2.83
C MET A 1 -22.91 -2.30 2.83
N LYS A 2 -22.59 -3.31 2.01
CA LYS A 2 -23.33 -4.56 1.96
C LYS A 2 -22.39 -5.75 2.18
N ILE A 3 -22.91 -6.82 2.79
CA ILE A 3 -22.22 -8.09 2.96
C ILE A 3 -23.10 -9.17 2.33
N ASN A 4 -22.61 -9.85 1.28
CA ASN A 4 -23.40 -10.80 0.46
C ASN A 4 -24.76 -10.21 0.04
N ASN A 5 -24.80 -8.99 -0.46
CA ASN A 5 -25.98 -8.21 -0.83
C ASN A 5 -26.90 -7.78 0.33
N THR A 6 -26.62 -8.16 1.57
CA THR A 6 -27.38 -7.67 2.74
C THR A 6 -26.82 -6.33 3.19
N ASP A 7 -27.64 -5.29 3.18
CA ASP A 7 -27.21 -3.96 3.65
C ASP A 7 -27.08 -3.97 5.19
N ILE A 8 -25.93 -3.47 5.69
CA ILE A 8 -25.69 -3.35 7.14
C ILE A 8 -26.69 -2.38 7.83
N GLN A 9 -27.33 -1.50 7.05
CA GLN A 9 -28.38 -0.63 7.57
C GLN A 9 -29.59 -1.42 8.10
N THR A 10 -29.84 -2.64 7.60
CA THR A 10 -30.87 -3.53 8.17
C THR A 10 -30.58 -3.95 9.60
N LEU A 11 -29.32 -3.84 10.02
CA LEU A 11 -28.84 -4.04 11.40
C LEU A 11 -28.69 -2.72 12.16
N HIS A 12 -29.17 -1.61 11.60
CA HIS A 12 -28.93 -0.26 12.10
C HIS A 12 -27.44 0.03 12.36
N ALA A 13 -26.55 -0.69 11.62
CA ALA A 13 -25.11 -0.56 11.76
C ALA A 13 -24.57 0.61 10.92
N LYS A 14 -23.60 1.31 11.51
CA LYS A 14 -22.87 2.40 10.86
C LYS A 14 -21.38 2.05 10.80
N LEU A 15 -20.76 2.36 9.68
CA LEU A 15 -19.32 2.27 9.52
C LEU A 15 -18.66 3.36 10.37
N VAL A 16 -17.67 2.99 11.19
CA VAL A 16 -16.89 3.94 11.99
C VAL A 16 -15.82 4.58 11.11
N GLU A 17 -15.62 5.88 11.30
CA GLU A 17 -14.59 6.64 10.60
C GLU A 17 -13.20 5.99 10.79
N GLY A 18 -12.35 6.06 9.77
CA GLY A 18 -11.01 5.44 9.80
C GLY A 18 -10.96 3.97 9.33
N SER A 19 -12.08 3.25 9.35
CA SER A 19 -12.12 1.83 8.93
C SER A 19 -11.68 1.61 7.47
N LEU A 20 -11.88 2.59 6.60
CA LEU A 20 -11.55 2.48 5.17
C LEU A 20 -10.06 2.63 4.88
N ALA A 21 -9.29 3.23 5.76
CA ALA A 21 -7.86 3.41 5.56
C ALA A 21 -7.16 2.05 5.43
N SER A 22 -7.51 1.08 6.29
CA SER A 22 -6.97 -0.28 6.19
C SER A 22 -7.46 -1.02 4.94
N LEU A 23 -8.72 -0.80 4.54
CA LEU A 23 -9.29 -1.40 3.32
C LEU A 23 -8.58 -0.93 2.06
N LEU A 24 -8.28 0.36 1.96
CA LEU A 24 -7.68 0.96 0.78
C LEU A 24 -6.15 0.96 0.79
N SER A 25 -5.46 0.75 1.92
CA SER A 25 -4.00 0.60 1.93
C SER A 25 -3.56 -0.51 0.97
N TYR A 26 -2.41 -0.34 0.32
CA TYR A 26 -1.90 -1.35 -0.60
C TYR A 26 -1.40 -2.60 0.16
N PRO A 27 -1.54 -3.78 -0.41
CA PRO A 27 -0.91 -4.99 0.11
C PRO A 27 0.62 -4.91 -0.06
N ALA A 28 1.36 -5.40 0.91
CA ALA A 28 2.82 -5.49 0.80
C ALA A 28 3.26 -6.51 -0.25
N LEU A 29 4.41 -6.30 -0.86
CA LEU A 29 5.07 -7.32 -1.67
C LEU A 29 5.55 -8.47 -0.76
N LYS A 30 5.41 -9.72 -1.21
CA LYS A 30 6.01 -10.87 -0.51
C LYS A 30 7.53 -10.74 -0.48
N SER A 31 8.14 -11.30 0.55
CA SER A 31 9.60 -11.37 0.63
C SER A 31 10.18 -12.01 -0.62
N LEU A 32 11.13 -11.33 -1.23
CA LEU A 32 11.83 -11.77 -2.43
C LEU A 32 13.15 -12.46 -2.03
N ASN A 33 13.55 -13.46 -2.82
CA ASN A 33 14.92 -13.97 -2.73
C ASN A 33 15.87 -12.86 -3.18
N LYS A 34 16.94 -12.64 -2.41
CA LYS A 34 17.94 -11.64 -2.74
C LYS A 34 19.35 -12.17 -2.50
N ASN A 35 20.28 -11.69 -3.32
CA ASN A 35 21.71 -11.81 -3.12
C ASN A 35 22.26 -10.42 -2.80
N ASP A 36 23.09 -10.34 -1.78
CA ASP A 36 23.75 -9.10 -1.35
C ASP A 36 25.27 -9.26 -1.51
N TRP A 37 25.78 -8.82 -2.65
CA TRP A 37 27.20 -8.91 -2.97
C TRP A 37 27.94 -7.71 -2.37
N ALA A 38 29.05 -7.99 -1.69
CA ALA A 38 29.86 -6.95 -1.04
C ALA A 38 30.50 -5.99 -2.08
N GLU A 39 30.75 -6.50 -3.28
CA GLU A 39 31.45 -5.82 -4.40
C GLU A 39 30.51 -5.04 -5.32
N GLU A 40 29.20 -4.98 -5.01
CA GLU A 40 28.22 -4.27 -5.82
C GLU A 40 27.31 -3.39 -4.97
N SER A 41 26.85 -2.25 -5.49
CA SER A 41 25.86 -1.43 -4.80
C SER A 41 24.46 -2.05 -4.94
N GLY A 42 23.65 -1.90 -3.87
CA GLY A 42 22.32 -2.47 -3.77
C GLY A 42 22.34 -3.99 -3.58
N SER A 43 21.23 -4.63 -3.86
CA SER A 43 21.07 -6.09 -3.85
C SER A 43 20.46 -6.57 -5.16
N GLU A 44 20.76 -7.81 -5.53
CA GLU A 44 20.12 -8.49 -6.64
C GLU A 44 18.87 -9.22 -6.15
N TYR A 45 17.72 -8.97 -6.77
CA TYR A 45 16.44 -9.57 -6.41
C TYR A 45 15.87 -10.42 -7.55
N ASP A 46 15.30 -11.57 -7.19
CA ASP A 46 14.46 -12.33 -8.13
C ASP A 46 13.08 -11.66 -8.26
N LEU A 47 12.90 -10.97 -9.36
CA LEU A 47 11.68 -10.25 -9.73
C LEU A 47 10.99 -10.85 -10.95
N SER A 48 11.25 -12.12 -11.25
CA SER A 48 10.62 -12.82 -12.38
C SER A 48 9.10 -12.93 -12.22
N ALA A 49 8.62 -13.11 -10.99
CA ALA A 49 7.21 -13.25 -10.66
C ALA A 49 6.89 -12.65 -9.27
N PRO A 50 6.94 -11.33 -9.10
CA PRO A 50 6.64 -10.69 -7.81
C PRO A 50 5.18 -10.96 -7.41
N GLN A 51 4.93 -11.26 -6.15
CA GLN A 51 3.62 -11.59 -5.63
C GLN A 51 3.25 -10.68 -4.46
N LEU A 52 1.99 -10.26 -4.40
CA LEU A 52 1.45 -9.54 -3.27
C LEU A 52 1.13 -10.48 -2.10
N SER A 53 1.32 -10.00 -0.88
CA SER A 53 0.89 -10.70 0.33
C SER A 53 -0.61 -10.56 0.51
N ALA A 54 -1.24 -11.51 1.19
CA ALA A 54 -2.57 -11.32 1.70
C ALA A 54 -2.59 -10.10 2.64
N LYS A 55 -3.68 -9.34 2.62
CA LYS A 55 -3.82 -8.12 3.41
C LYS A 55 -4.91 -8.28 4.46
N GLU A 56 -4.55 -8.11 5.73
CA GLU A 56 -5.54 -8.01 6.81
C GLU A 56 -6.15 -6.61 6.87
N ILE A 57 -7.46 -6.57 7.05
CA ILE A 57 -8.28 -5.37 7.07
C ILE A 57 -9.15 -5.43 8.31
N THR A 58 -9.24 -4.32 9.04
CA THR A 58 -10.17 -4.18 10.16
C THR A 58 -11.23 -3.15 9.82
N ILE A 59 -12.49 -3.56 9.84
CA ILE A 59 -13.64 -2.70 9.65
C ILE A 59 -14.38 -2.60 10.99
N GLN A 60 -14.64 -1.39 11.44
CA GLN A 60 -15.40 -1.15 12.66
C GLN A 60 -16.83 -0.74 12.33
N LEU A 61 -17.79 -1.42 12.95
CA LEU A 61 -19.21 -1.10 12.88
C LEU A 61 -19.74 -0.72 14.25
N LEU A 62 -20.47 0.40 14.32
CA LEU A 62 -21.29 0.76 15.49
C LEU A 62 -22.72 0.29 15.24
N LEU A 63 -23.28 -0.52 16.14
CA LEU A 63 -24.64 -1.05 16.02
C LEU A 63 -25.31 -1.25 17.40
N PRO A 64 -26.66 -1.37 17.46
CA PRO A 64 -27.35 -1.73 18.69
C PRO A 64 -26.90 -3.10 19.20
N GLU A 65 -26.65 -3.23 20.49
CA GLU A 65 -26.18 -4.48 21.09
C GLU A 65 -27.12 -5.66 20.82
N SER A 66 -28.42 -5.42 20.80
CA SER A 66 -29.44 -6.43 20.52
C SER A 66 -29.33 -7.03 19.12
N LEU A 67 -28.72 -6.33 18.15
CA LEU A 67 -28.55 -6.78 16.78
C LEU A 67 -27.16 -7.39 16.50
N TYR A 68 -26.26 -7.38 17.48
CA TYR A 68 -24.94 -8.00 17.35
C TYR A 68 -25.00 -9.51 17.00
N PRO A 69 -25.90 -10.34 17.60
CA PRO A 69 -26.04 -11.74 17.19
C PRO A 69 -26.44 -11.92 15.70
N ASN A 70 -27.22 -10.99 15.14
CA ASN A 70 -27.60 -11.02 13.72
C ASN A 70 -26.39 -10.72 12.83
N LEU A 71 -25.51 -9.79 13.24
CA LEU A 71 -24.23 -9.55 12.54
C LEU A 71 -23.36 -10.81 12.57
N VAL A 72 -23.24 -11.48 13.72
CA VAL A 72 -22.50 -12.76 13.83
C VAL A 72 -23.07 -13.79 12.87
N THR A 73 -24.38 -13.94 12.81
CA THR A 73 -25.06 -14.89 11.90
C THR A 73 -24.76 -14.55 10.44
N LEU A 74 -24.87 -13.27 10.05
CA LEU A 74 -24.59 -12.81 8.69
C LEU A 74 -23.14 -13.14 8.26
N LEU A 75 -22.18 -12.94 9.14
CA LEU A 75 -20.76 -13.19 8.88
C LEU A 75 -20.39 -14.68 8.91
N SER A 76 -21.14 -15.51 9.60
CA SER A 76 -20.85 -16.94 9.78
C SER A 76 -21.32 -17.84 8.64
N VAL A 77 -22.00 -17.28 7.64
CA VAL A 77 -22.61 -18.09 6.57
C VAL A 77 -21.55 -18.77 5.68
N ARG A 78 -20.47 -18.07 5.39
CA ARG A 78 -19.35 -18.57 4.55
C ARG A 78 -18.04 -17.94 4.98
N ALA A 79 -16.93 -18.67 4.75
CA ALA A 79 -15.58 -18.14 5.00
C ALA A 79 -15.28 -16.89 4.16
N TYR A 80 -15.67 -16.88 2.88
CA TYR A 80 -15.56 -15.75 1.98
C TYR A 80 -16.92 -15.11 1.75
N ALA A 81 -16.96 -13.79 1.81
CA ALA A 81 -18.15 -12.98 1.52
C ALA A 81 -17.78 -11.81 0.58
N ASP A 82 -18.76 -11.35 -0.18
CA ASP A 82 -18.62 -10.15 -1.00
C ASP A 82 -18.99 -8.93 -0.17
N TYR A 83 -18.03 -8.03 0.00
CA TYR A 83 -18.18 -6.75 0.69
C TYR A 83 -18.28 -5.64 -0.33
N THR A 84 -19.43 -4.96 -0.39
CA THR A 84 -19.67 -3.85 -1.31
C THR A 84 -19.71 -2.54 -0.55
N PHE A 85 -18.92 -1.59 -0.99
CA PHE A 85 -18.82 -0.22 -0.50
C PHE A 85 -19.35 0.71 -1.59
N ASP A 86 -20.68 0.86 -1.67
CA ASP A 86 -21.36 1.61 -2.75
C ASP A 86 -20.83 3.04 -2.90
N PHE A 87 -20.47 3.69 -1.80
CA PHE A 87 -20.01 5.08 -1.77
C PHE A 87 -18.60 5.31 -2.38
N ILE A 88 -17.83 4.25 -2.64
CA ILE A 88 -16.55 4.31 -3.38
C ILE A 88 -16.55 3.36 -4.59
N ASN A 89 -17.68 2.79 -4.95
CA ASN A 89 -17.83 1.83 -6.06
C ASN A 89 -16.87 0.62 -5.96
N LEU A 90 -16.63 0.12 -4.76
CA LEU A 90 -15.72 -1.00 -4.50
C LEU A 90 -16.49 -2.24 -4.04
N THR A 91 -16.24 -3.36 -4.70
CA THR A 91 -16.67 -4.69 -4.23
C THR A 91 -15.45 -5.60 -4.14
N CYS A 92 -15.26 -6.21 -2.97
CA CYS A 92 -14.14 -7.11 -2.70
C CYS A 92 -14.69 -8.43 -2.13
N ARG A 93 -14.08 -9.54 -2.55
CA ARG A 93 -14.32 -10.85 -1.95
C ARG A 93 -13.28 -11.13 -0.87
N LEU A 94 -13.72 -11.06 0.39
CA LEU A 94 -12.83 -11.10 1.55
C LEU A 94 -13.17 -12.27 2.46
N ARG A 95 -12.17 -12.81 3.14
CA ARG A 95 -12.32 -13.91 4.10
C ARG A 95 -12.42 -13.36 5.52
N LEU A 96 -13.39 -13.86 6.28
CA LEU A 96 -13.50 -13.53 7.71
C LEU A 96 -12.31 -14.17 8.47
N VAL A 97 -11.59 -13.36 9.23
CA VAL A 97 -10.49 -13.77 10.13
C VAL A 97 -10.96 -13.80 11.57
N GLY A 98 -11.77 -12.83 11.96
CA GLY A 98 -12.28 -12.77 13.33
C GLY A 98 -13.27 -11.64 13.54
N LEU A 99 -13.95 -11.71 14.66
CA LEU A 99 -14.91 -10.72 15.11
C LEU A 99 -14.68 -10.46 16.60
N SER A 100 -14.55 -9.19 16.97
CA SER A 100 -14.49 -8.78 18.36
C SER A 100 -15.58 -7.73 18.66
N LYS A 101 -15.93 -7.58 19.93
CA LYS A 101 -16.96 -6.67 20.39
C LYS A 101 -16.41 -5.81 21.51
N ALA A 102 -16.56 -4.51 21.38
CA ALA A 102 -16.33 -3.55 22.45
C ALA A 102 -17.66 -2.89 22.83
N GLN A 103 -17.97 -2.84 24.11
CA GLN A 103 -19.20 -2.21 24.57
C GLN A 103 -19.05 -0.68 24.59
N VAL A 104 -20.09 -0.01 24.11
CA VAL A 104 -20.24 1.45 24.17
C VAL A 104 -21.45 1.78 25.02
N SER A 105 -21.48 2.95 25.63
CA SER A 105 -22.63 3.36 26.47
C SER A 105 -23.93 3.47 25.66
N GLY A 106 -25.07 3.32 26.34
CA GLY A 106 -26.39 3.53 25.74
C GLY A 106 -26.93 2.37 24.89
N GLY A 107 -26.49 1.13 25.16
CA GLY A 107 -27.03 -0.06 24.46
C GLY A 107 -26.49 -0.26 23.06
N TYR A 108 -25.35 0.38 22.71
CA TYR A 108 -24.62 0.20 21.48
C TYR A 108 -23.32 -0.56 21.72
N VAL A 109 -22.83 -1.21 20.68
CA VAL A 109 -21.53 -1.88 20.65
C VAL A 109 -20.77 -1.49 19.38
N THR A 110 -19.44 -1.47 19.50
CA THR A 110 -18.53 -1.44 18.36
C THR A 110 -18.09 -2.86 18.07
N ALA A 111 -18.31 -3.31 16.84
CA ALA A 111 -17.86 -4.59 16.34
C ALA A 111 -16.67 -4.40 15.41
N ASP A 112 -15.53 -5.01 15.76
CA ASP A 112 -14.35 -5.04 14.88
C ASP A 112 -14.39 -6.31 14.05
N ILE A 113 -14.64 -6.15 12.76
CA ILE A 113 -14.63 -7.24 11.77
C ILE A 113 -13.23 -7.30 11.18
N ARG A 114 -12.46 -8.33 11.52
CA ARG A 114 -11.17 -8.60 10.90
C ARG A 114 -11.38 -9.52 9.71
N ILE A 115 -10.98 -9.06 8.55
CA ILE A 115 -11.11 -9.75 7.26
C ILE A 115 -9.77 -9.75 6.55
N SER A 116 -9.60 -10.67 5.62
CA SER A 116 -8.38 -10.80 4.81
C SER A 116 -8.74 -10.74 3.33
N ASP A 117 -8.03 -9.90 2.59
CA ASP A 117 -7.93 -9.99 1.14
C ASP A 117 -6.79 -10.96 0.81
N ASP A 118 -7.15 -12.20 0.53
CA ASP A 118 -6.18 -13.26 0.27
C ASP A 118 -5.64 -13.22 -1.15
N PHE A 119 -6.30 -12.50 -2.05
CA PHE A 119 -5.98 -12.42 -3.48
C PHE A 119 -6.03 -10.98 -3.99
N PRO A 120 -5.13 -10.09 -3.52
CA PRO A 120 -5.11 -8.70 -3.97
C PRO A 120 -5.01 -8.61 -5.49
N LEU A 121 -5.74 -7.66 -6.07
CA LEU A 121 -5.89 -7.47 -7.52
C LEU A 121 -6.57 -8.62 -8.28
N GLN A 122 -7.15 -9.63 -7.60
CA GLN A 122 -7.91 -10.67 -8.28
C GLN A 122 -9.11 -10.05 -9.00
N GLY A 123 -9.21 -10.34 -10.31
CA GLY A 123 -10.29 -9.80 -11.15
C GLY A 123 -10.10 -8.34 -11.57
N TYR A 124 -9.01 -7.69 -11.17
CA TYR A 124 -8.68 -6.37 -11.67
C TYR A 124 -8.32 -6.43 -13.16
N THR A 125 -8.97 -5.58 -13.95
CA THR A 125 -8.65 -5.39 -15.36
C THR A 125 -7.90 -4.08 -15.52
N TYR A 126 -6.64 -4.16 -15.95
CA TYR A 126 -5.79 -2.99 -16.12
C TYR A 126 -6.38 -2.00 -17.13
N GLN A 127 -6.38 -0.75 -16.76
CA GLN A 127 -6.69 0.39 -17.62
C GLN A 127 -5.54 1.39 -17.53
N ALA A 128 -5.01 1.77 -18.68
CA ALA A 128 -3.94 2.76 -18.72
C ALA A 128 -4.39 4.08 -18.05
N PRO A 129 -3.63 4.59 -17.09
CA PRO A 129 -4.03 5.76 -16.33
C PRO A 129 -3.96 7.04 -17.20
N ASN A 130 -4.95 7.89 -17.08
CA ASN A 130 -5.01 9.20 -17.77
C ASN A 130 -5.74 10.23 -16.91
N LEU A 131 -5.30 10.41 -15.66
CA LEU A 131 -5.95 11.29 -14.69
C LEU A 131 -5.17 12.59 -14.44
N GLY A 132 -4.17 12.89 -15.28
CA GLY A 132 -3.30 14.07 -15.13
C GLY A 132 -4.06 15.40 -15.11
N VAL A 133 -5.26 15.46 -15.67
CA VAL A 133 -6.14 16.64 -15.64
C VAL A 133 -6.51 17.06 -14.22
N TYR A 134 -6.54 16.14 -13.27
CA TYR A 134 -6.86 16.43 -11.87
C TYR A 134 -5.64 16.90 -11.06
N VAL A 135 -4.43 16.68 -11.55
CA VAL A 135 -3.19 17.06 -10.85
C VAL A 135 -2.75 18.45 -11.33
N ARG A 136 -2.96 19.47 -10.48
CA ARG A 136 -2.67 20.87 -10.83
C ARG A 136 -1.18 21.23 -10.80
N VAL A 137 -0.37 20.43 -10.13
CA VAL A 137 1.08 20.67 -9.98
C VAL A 137 1.84 19.75 -10.91
N ILE A 138 2.59 20.33 -11.84
CA ILE A 138 3.48 19.55 -12.72
C ILE A 138 4.68 19.11 -11.89
N GLN A 139 4.83 17.82 -11.72
CA GLN A 139 5.96 17.19 -11.03
C GLN A 139 6.70 16.28 -12.01
N ASN A 140 8.01 16.46 -12.11
CA ASN A 140 8.88 15.65 -12.99
C ASN A 140 9.24 14.33 -12.28
N ILE A 141 8.23 13.49 -12.05
CA ILE A 141 8.38 12.17 -11.43
C ILE A 141 7.59 11.12 -12.23
N TYR A 142 8.26 10.04 -12.56
CA TYR A 142 7.74 8.99 -13.45
C TYR A 142 8.08 7.61 -12.88
N ILE A 143 7.20 6.65 -13.07
CA ILE A 143 7.47 5.21 -12.93
C ILE A 143 7.46 4.60 -14.33
N ASP A 144 8.58 4.00 -14.76
CA ASP A 144 8.76 3.40 -16.09
C ASP A 144 8.27 4.32 -17.25
N ASN A 145 8.61 5.60 -17.16
CA ASN A 145 8.22 6.67 -18.09
C ASN A 145 6.73 7.09 -18.05
N VAL A 146 5.90 6.52 -17.15
CA VAL A 146 4.54 7.00 -16.90
C VAL A 146 4.59 8.02 -15.76
N SER A 147 4.14 9.25 -16.02
CA SER A 147 4.08 10.29 -14.99
C SER A 147 3.15 9.88 -13.84
N LEU A 148 3.56 10.12 -12.59
CA LEU A 148 2.68 9.89 -11.44
C LEU A 148 1.38 10.70 -11.53
N SER A 149 1.40 11.86 -12.19
CA SER A 149 0.17 12.63 -12.44
C SER A 149 -0.84 11.87 -13.29
N ASN A 150 -0.42 10.97 -14.20
CA ASN A 150 -1.35 10.17 -15.00
C ASN A 150 -2.17 9.20 -14.12
N TYR A 151 -1.64 8.78 -12.98
CA TYR A 151 -2.39 8.01 -11.97
C TYR A 151 -3.26 8.91 -11.07
N GLY A 152 -3.23 10.23 -11.28
CA GLY A 152 -3.88 11.19 -10.40
C GLY A 152 -3.11 11.48 -9.11
N VAL A 153 -1.84 11.11 -9.05
CA VAL A 153 -0.97 11.22 -7.87
C VAL A 153 -0.09 12.45 -7.96
N ALA A 154 -0.05 13.24 -6.90
CA ALA A 154 0.97 14.24 -6.61
C ALA A 154 1.82 13.79 -5.43
N ILE A 155 3.11 14.12 -5.42
CA ILE A 155 3.99 13.90 -4.27
C ILE A 155 4.00 15.14 -3.37
N LEU A 156 4.12 14.91 -2.07
CA LEU A 156 4.19 15.94 -1.05
C LEU A 156 5.64 16.22 -0.64
N GLU A 157 5.83 17.33 0.06
CA GLU A 157 7.12 17.78 0.57
C GLU A 157 7.80 16.70 1.43
N GLY A 158 9.13 16.63 1.32
CA GLY A 158 9.98 15.67 2.01
C GLY A 158 10.18 14.35 1.28
N THR A 159 9.45 14.08 0.21
CA THR A 159 9.63 12.88 -0.64
C THR A 159 10.97 12.91 -1.39
N ASP A 160 11.41 14.09 -1.82
CA ASP A 160 12.66 14.30 -2.56
C ASP A 160 13.89 13.84 -1.77
N GLN A 161 13.96 14.15 -0.49
CA GLN A 161 15.06 13.73 0.39
C GLN A 161 15.13 12.21 0.50
N GLU A 162 13.98 11.55 0.57
CA GLU A 162 13.89 10.09 0.63
C GLU A 162 14.39 9.43 -0.67
N ILE A 163 14.08 10.01 -1.84
CA ILE A 163 14.48 9.46 -3.14
C ILE A 163 15.99 9.62 -3.36
N ILE A 164 16.55 10.79 -3.03
CA ILE A 164 17.96 11.10 -3.31
C ILE A 164 18.93 10.63 -2.23
N ALA A 165 18.41 10.14 -1.10
CA ALA A 165 19.24 9.59 -0.02
C ALA A 165 20.15 8.48 -0.55
N ALA A 166 21.36 8.41 -0.03
CA ALA A 166 22.23 7.26 -0.26
C ALA A 166 21.97 6.19 0.81
N GLY A 167 22.07 4.92 0.43
CA GLY A 167 22.15 3.83 1.38
C GLY A 167 23.42 3.91 2.24
N ASN A 168 23.47 3.11 3.31
CA ASN A 168 24.71 2.99 4.09
C ASN A 168 25.82 2.37 3.25
N ALA A 169 27.07 2.75 3.50
CA ALA A 169 28.21 2.07 2.88
C ALA A 169 28.21 0.58 3.30
N LYS A 170 28.44 -0.31 2.35
CA LYS A 170 28.71 -1.72 2.65
C LYS A 170 30.05 -1.85 3.34
N VAL A 171 30.14 -2.79 4.28
CA VAL A 171 31.39 -3.06 4.99
C VAL A 171 32.38 -3.69 4.02
N PRO A 172 33.54 -3.06 3.75
CA PRO A 172 34.56 -3.68 2.91
C PRO A 172 35.16 -4.89 3.59
N TYR A 173 35.85 -5.73 2.80
CA TYR A 173 36.65 -6.81 3.43
C TYR A 173 37.67 -6.20 4.37
N THR A 174 37.72 -6.72 5.60
CA THR A 174 38.62 -6.20 6.63
C THR A 174 39.46 -7.33 7.23
N ALA A 175 40.72 -7.04 7.56
CA ALA A 175 41.61 -7.94 8.25
C ALA A 175 42.15 -7.31 9.52
N GLN A 176 42.13 -8.07 10.62
CA GLN A 176 42.80 -7.68 11.88
C GLN A 176 43.34 -8.92 12.59
N ASN A 177 44.40 -8.76 13.34
CA ASN A 177 44.94 -9.78 14.23
C ASN A 177 45.52 -9.16 15.51
N SER A 178 45.87 -10.00 16.47
CA SER A 178 46.38 -9.55 17.79
C SER A 178 47.72 -8.82 17.75
N THR A 179 48.42 -8.84 16.63
CA THR A 179 49.74 -8.19 16.46
C THR A 179 49.69 -6.89 15.67
N MET A 180 48.51 -6.57 15.14
CA MET A 180 48.27 -5.34 14.34
C MET A 180 47.62 -4.28 15.21
N GLN A 181 48.08 -3.03 15.06
CA GLN A 181 47.42 -1.88 15.65
C GLN A 181 46.31 -1.40 14.70
N GLY A 182 45.06 -1.59 15.11
CA GLY A 182 43.89 -1.19 14.31
C GLY A 182 43.44 -2.30 13.35
N LEU A 183 42.88 -1.88 12.19
CA LEU A 183 42.24 -2.73 11.20
C LEU A 183 42.70 -2.30 9.80
N ILE A 184 42.99 -3.22 8.94
CA ILE A 184 43.20 -2.98 7.52
C ILE A 184 41.87 -3.27 6.79
N ALA A 185 41.37 -2.28 6.07
CA ALA A 185 40.24 -2.46 5.15
C ALA A 185 40.74 -2.49 3.71
N ASP A 186 40.00 -3.22 2.86
CA ASP A 186 40.24 -3.11 1.42
C ASP A 186 40.07 -1.68 0.95
N ASN A 187 41.02 -1.20 0.18
CA ASN A 187 41.06 0.16 -0.36
C ASN A 187 40.42 0.25 -1.74
N GLY A 188 39.51 -0.63 -2.06
CA GLY A 188 38.73 -0.65 -3.29
C GLY A 188 37.63 0.42 -3.34
N ALA A 189 36.71 0.26 -4.29
CA ALA A 189 35.56 1.13 -4.41
C ALA A 189 34.60 0.96 -3.22
N VAL A 190 33.95 2.06 -2.82
CA VAL A 190 32.88 2.02 -1.81
C VAL A 190 31.56 1.70 -2.49
N PHE A 191 30.91 0.65 -2.02
CA PHE A 191 29.58 0.24 -2.45
C PHE A 191 28.53 0.62 -1.41
N PHE A 192 27.29 0.81 -1.82
CA PHE A 192 26.22 1.24 -0.93
C PHE A 192 25.12 0.18 -0.86
N GLN A 193 24.54 0.05 0.32
CA GLN A 193 23.33 -0.75 0.52
C GLN A 193 22.14 -0.10 -0.17
N GLU A 194 21.12 -0.90 -0.47
CA GLU A 194 19.81 -0.37 -0.81
C GLU A 194 19.22 0.44 0.36
N HIS A 195 18.31 1.36 0.04
CA HIS A 195 17.57 2.09 1.06
C HIS A 195 16.07 2.09 0.74
N THR A 196 15.25 2.30 1.76
CA THR A 196 13.80 2.46 1.58
C THR A 196 13.49 3.95 1.44
N ALA A 197 12.87 4.34 0.32
CA ALA A 197 12.30 5.66 0.12
C ALA A 197 10.80 5.62 0.39
N ASN A 198 10.33 6.54 1.23
CA ASN A 198 8.92 6.69 1.56
C ASN A 198 8.33 7.89 0.82
N LEU A 199 7.65 7.64 -0.29
CA LEU A 199 7.02 8.66 -1.11
C LEU A 199 5.69 9.05 -0.48
N LYS A 200 5.60 10.29 0.01
CA LYS A 200 4.35 10.87 0.52
C LYS A 200 3.49 11.28 -0.66
N CYS A 201 2.44 10.53 -0.92
CA CYS A 201 1.57 10.68 -2.06
C CYS A 201 0.23 11.30 -1.67
N PHE A 202 -0.36 12.02 -2.62
CA PHE A 202 -1.64 12.68 -2.48
C PHE A 202 -2.48 12.48 -3.74
N MET A 203 -3.76 12.18 -3.55
CA MET A 203 -4.77 12.13 -4.61
C MET A 203 -5.99 12.95 -4.22
N TYR A 204 -6.53 13.70 -5.17
CA TYR A 204 -7.80 14.40 -5.05
C TYR A 204 -8.58 14.27 -6.36
N LEU A 205 -9.53 13.36 -6.38
CA LEU A 205 -10.17 12.87 -7.60
C LEU A 205 -11.68 12.70 -7.40
N PRO A 206 -12.45 12.68 -8.49
CA PRO A 206 -13.80 12.09 -8.44
C PRO A 206 -13.73 10.63 -7.99
N ILE A 207 -14.66 10.22 -7.14
CA ILE A 207 -14.77 8.83 -6.64
C ILE A 207 -14.78 7.82 -7.79
N ALA A 208 -15.46 8.15 -8.90
CA ALA A 208 -15.56 7.30 -10.08
C ALA A 208 -14.19 7.00 -10.75
N ASP A 209 -13.21 7.88 -10.58
CA ASP A 209 -11.89 7.77 -11.21
C ASP A 209 -10.80 7.33 -10.24
N PHE A 210 -11.04 7.45 -8.92
CA PHE A 210 -10.05 7.17 -7.89
C PHE A 210 -9.49 5.74 -8.01
N LEU A 211 -10.34 4.73 -8.00
CA LEU A 211 -9.88 3.33 -8.04
C LEU A 211 -9.16 2.99 -9.35
N LYS A 212 -9.49 3.65 -10.47
CA LYS A 212 -8.80 3.45 -11.74
C LYS A 212 -7.32 3.83 -11.64
N GLY A 213 -7.03 5.05 -11.15
CA GLY A 213 -5.66 5.50 -10.97
C GLY A 213 -4.93 4.75 -9.86
N TYR A 214 -5.61 4.54 -8.72
CA TYR A 214 -5.06 3.92 -7.55
C TYR A 214 -4.59 2.47 -7.81
N TYR A 215 -5.47 1.64 -8.39
CA TYR A 215 -5.09 0.26 -8.72
C TYR A 215 -4.18 0.15 -9.95
N ALA A 216 -4.25 1.08 -10.91
CA ALA A 216 -3.30 1.10 -12.02
C ALA A 216 -1.86 1.33 -11.53
N LEU A 217 -1.67 2.24 -10.57
CA LEU A 217 -0.35 2.46 -9.95
C LEU A 217 0.16 1.19 -9.26
N LEU A 218 -0.66 0.54 -8.42
CA LEU A 218 -0.27 -0.71 -7.76
C LEU A 218 0.07 -1.80 -8.78
N HIS A 219 -0.75 -1.98 -9.81
CA HIS A 219 -0.52 -2.96 -10.86
C HIS A 219 0.83 -2.72 -11.54
N ASP A 220 1.13 -1.49 -11.95
CA ASP A 220 2.39 -1.18 -12.65
C ASP A 220 3.62 -1.34 -11.74
N LEU A 221 3.49 -1.00 -10.46
CA LEU A 221 4.55 -1.18 -9.46
C LEU A 221 4.88 -2.66 -9.19
N THR A 222 3.94 -3.56 -9.41
CA THR A 222 4.07 -5.00 -9.10
C THR A 222 4.33 -5.87 -10.32
N GLN A 223 4.59 -5.27 -11.49
CA GLN A 223 4.98 -6.00 -12.69
C GLN A 223 6.36 -6.64 -12.54
N PRO A 224 6.68 -7.72 -13.26
CA PRO A 224 8.01 -8.32 -13.29
C PRO A 224 9.11 -7.31 -13.60
N ASN A 225 10.31 -7.56 -13.09
CA ASN A 225 11.50 -6.73 -13.17
C ASN A 225 11.48 -5.48 -12.28
N LYS A 226 12.66 -4.88 -12.12
CA LYS A 226 12.85 -3.63 -11.38
C LYS A 226 12.12 -2.49 -12.09
N ARG A 227 11.44 -1.65 -11.31
CA ARG A 227 10.88 -0.40 -11.82
C ARG A 227 11.95 0.67 -11.94
N THR A 228 11.72 1.64 -12.77
CA THR A 228 12.59 2.81 -12.89
C THR A 228 11.82 4.03 -12.41
N LEU A 229 12.24 4.57 -11.26
CA LEU A 229 11.77 5.85 -10.76
C LEU A 229 12.62 6.95 -11.38
N ASN A 230 12.03 7.78 -12.23
CA ASN A 230 12.70 8.98 -12.75
C ASN A 230 12.26 10.18 -11.93
N TYR A 231 13.21 10.86 -11.31
CA TYR A 231 12.98 12.06 -10.52
C TYR A 231 13.98 13.15 -10.90
N GLN A 232 13.48 14.32 -11.32
CA GLN A 232 14.29 15.47 -11.73
C GLN A 232 15.40 15.12 -12.74
N GLY A 233 15.11 14.24 -13.69
CA GLY A 233 16.05 13.82 -14.73
C GLY A 233 17.07 12.76 -14.31
N LYS A 234 17.01 12.28 -13.06
CA LYS A 234 17.80 11.14 -12.59
C LYS A 234 16.94 9.89 -12.55
N SER A 235 17.53 8.75 -12.83
CA SER A 235 16.87 7.43 -12.85
C SER A 235 17.36 6.58 -11.69
N TYR A 236 16.44 6.04 -10.92
CA TYR A 236 16.69 5.16 -9.79
C TYR A 236 16.00 3.81 -10.04
N LYS A 237 16.73 2.71 -9.93
CA LYS A 237 16.11 1.39 -9.94
C LYS A 237 15.43 1.15 -8.61
N CYS A 238 14.19 0.71 -8.65
CA CYS A 238 13.43 0.51 -7.43
C CYS A 238 12.53 -0.72 -7.50
N ILE A 239 12.09 -1.15 -6.32
CA ILE A 239 11.15 -2.25 -6.12
C ILE A 239 10.05 -1.74 -5.19
N TYR A 240 8.80 -2.01 -5.53
CA TYR A 240 7.67 -1.79 -4.64
C TYR A 240 7.82 -2.63 -3.36
N LYS A 241 7.49 -2.05 -2.21
CA LYS A 241 7.54 -2.73 -0.92
C LYS A 241 6.18 -2.77 -0.26
N ASP A 242 5.57 -1.62 -0.06
CA ASP A 242 4.33 -1.45 0.70
C ASP A 242 3.67 -0.11 0.38
N GLY A 243 2.40 0.06 0.78
CA GLY A 243 1.72 1.34 0.67
C GLY A 243 0.61 1.48 1.70
N LYS A 244 0.62 2.58 2.47
CA LYS A 244 -0.30 2.78 3.59
C LYS A 244 -1.04 4.11 3.45
N ILE A 245 -2.37 4.07 3.56
CA ILE A 245 -3.18 5.28 3.67
C ILE A 245 -2.95 5.90 5.05
N THR A 246 -2.60 7.18 5.06
CA THR A 246 -2.38 7.98 6.26
C THR A 246 -3.57 8.87 6.58
N GLU A 247 -4.23 9.39 5.55
CA GLU A 247 -5.42 10.21 5.70
C GLU A 247 -6.40 9.92 4.55
N LEU A 248 -7.68 9.86 4.88
CA LEU A 248 -8.75 9.60 3.92
C LEU A 248 -9.96 10.46 4.26
N TYR A 249 -10.46 11.18 3.28
CA TYR A 249 -11.68 11.95 3.38
C TYR A 249 -12.54 11.78 2.12
N ILE A 250 -13.82 11.48 2.31
CA ILE A 250 -14.79 11.27 1.23
C ILE A 250 -15.87 12.31 1.35
N ASP A 251 -15.99 13.15 0.32
CA ASP A 251 -17.00 14.19 0.19
C ASP A 251 -17.61 14.08 -1.22
N ASP A 252 -18.69 13.30 -1.32
CA ASP A 252 -19.33 12.99 -2.60
C ASP A 252 -19.57 14.24 -3.45
N PRO A 253 -19.11 14.31 -4.70
CA PRO A 253 -18.56 13.21 -5.52
C PRO A 253 -17.02 13.03 -5.48
N LEU A 254 -16.31 13.60 -4.53
CA LEU A 254 -14.86 13.68 -4.49
C LEU A 254 -14.28 12.79 -3.38
N ILE A 255 -13.08 12.31 -3.60
CA ILE A 255 -12.27 11.63 -2.61
C ILE A 255 -10.89 12.28 -2.49
N TRP A 256 -10.45 12.45 -1.26
CA TRP A 256 -9.17 13.00 -0.88
C TRP A 256 -8.39 11.96 -0.08
N VAL A 257 -7.18 11.63 -0.52
CA VAL A 257 -6.37 10.57 0.08
C VAL A 257 -4.93 11.02 0.17
N LYS A 258 -4.32 10.88 1.35
CA LYS A 258 -2.87 10.83 1.51
C LYS A 258 -2.44 9.41 1.80
N PHE A 259 -1.36 8.98 1.19
CA PHE A 259 -0.79 7.66 1.42
C PHE A 259 0.73 7.69 1.26
N ASP A 260 1.38 6.86 2.03
CA ASP A 260 2.80 6.61 1.93
C ASP A 260 3.04 5.42 1.01
N LEU A 261 3.88 5.61 0.00
CA LEU A 261 4.30 4.55 -0.93
C LEU A 261 5.76 4.23 -0.65
N GLN A 262 6.05 3.02 -0.20
CA GLN A 262 7.41 2.59 0.10
C GLN A 262 8.03 1.88 -1.11
N LEU A 263 9.18 2.38 -1.53
CA LEU A 263 10.01 1.79 -2.56
C LEU A 263 11.39 1.46 -1.99
N THR A 264 11.94 0.30 -2.33
CA THR A 264 13.35 0.00 -2.11
C THR A 264 14.14 0.50 -3.30
N ILE A 265 15.02 1.48 -3.10
CA ILE A 265 15.96 2.00 -4.10
C ILE A 265 17.23 1.16 -4.07
N ILE A 266 17.68 0.72 -5.25
CA ILE A 266 18.80 -0.23 -5.41
C ILE A 266 19.97 0.45 -6.09
#